data_7b748fdf5a1e7e837a7f7964431323fb
#
_entry.id   7b748fdf5a1e7e837a7f7964431323fb
#
_cell.length_a   1.000
_cell.length_b   1.000
_cell.length_c   1.000
_cell.angle_alpha   90.00
_cell.angle_beta   90.00
_cell.angle_gamma   90.00
#
_symmetry.space_group_name_H-M   'P 1'
#
loop_
_entity.id
_entity.type
_entity.pdbx_description
1 polymer ?
#
loop_
_entity_poly.entity_id
_entity_poly.type
_entity_poly.pdbx_seq_one_letter_code
_entity_poly.pdbx_strand_id
1 'polypeptide(L)'
;MTKVSNDITLQLERDSTVNLEILRPLLPDMYLEVRAGQDNPIYNYLQTYYVDFKSIAMNAYTSPETGIRMDASIYDLARDTMQIDTIRAEMHQDSLGLLYSAQVIKNKYRQQQPFSAGLDGQIRYGFGDARLYFKDGKGETGLLLGIRADKIQNGVKF
;
A
#
# COMPACT_ATOMS: atom_id res chain seq x y z
N MET A 1 -3.40 -20.01 -17.54
CA MET A 1 -4.22 -19.32 -16.53
C MET A 1 -4.77 -20.37 -15.57
N THR A 2 -4.47 -20.21 -14.30
CA THR A 2 -4.82 -21.18 -13.28
C THR A 2 -6.30 -21.09 -12.91
N LYS A 3 -6.91 -22.22 -12.48
CA LYS A 3 -8.32 -22.33 -12.04
C LYS A 3 -8.69 -21.27 -11.01
N VAL A 4 -7.78 -20.92 -10.11
CA VAL A 4 -7.93 -19.88 -9.09
C VAL A 4 -8.17 -18.48 -9.70
N SER A 5 -7.46 -18.12 -10.78
CA SER A 5 -7.65 -16.83 -11.47
C SER A 5 -9.05 -16.71 -12.09
N ASN A 6 -9.56 -17.79 -12.65
CA ASN A 6 -10.91 -17.81 -13.22
C ASN A 6 -12.01 -17.74 -12.16
N ASP A 7 -11.82 -18.43 -11.03
CA ASP A 7 -12.80 -18.43 -9.92
C ASP A 7 -12.87 -17.04 -9.24
N ILE A 8 -11.76 -16.34 -9.10
CA ILE A 8 -11.72 -14.95 -8.60
C ILE A 8 -12.41 -14.01 -9.58
N THR A 9 -12.14 -14.14 -10.89
CA THR A 9 -12.76 -13.29 -11.91
C THR A 9 -14.27 -13.49 -11.96
N LEU A 10 -14.74 -14.73 -11.91
CA LEU A 10 -16.18 -15.06 -11.91
C LEU A 10 -16.90 -14.56 -10.65
N GLN A 11 -16.24 -14.51 -9.51
CA GLN A 11 -16.83 -13.96 -8.28
C GLN A 11 -16.89 -12.43 -8.31
N LEU A 12 -15.86 -11.76 -8.84
CA LEU A 12 -15.87 -10.31 -9.03
C LEU A 12 -16.94 -9.85 -10.06
N GLU A 13 -17.26 -10.68 -11.04
CA GLU A 13 -18.31 -10.40 -12.03
C GLU A 13 -19.73 -10.66 -11.48
N ARG A 14 -19.91 -11.61 -10.56
CA ARG A 14 -21.22 -11.95 -9.99
C ARG A 14 -21.67 -11.01 -8.89
N ASP A 15 -20.74 -10.58 -8.05
CA ASP A 15 -21.00 -9.63 -6.97
C ASP A 15 -20.18 -8.38 -7.23
N SER A 16 -20.84 -7.28 -7.53
CA SER A 16 -20.19 -5.96 -7.64
C SER A 16 -19.54 -5.48 -6.32
N THR A 17 -19.39 -6.35 -5.33
CA THR A 17 -18.66 -6.13 -4.07
C THR A 17 -17.58 -7.17 -3.86
N VAL A 18 -16.37 -6.70 -3.67
CA VAL A 18 -15.25 -7.54 -3.23
C VAL A 18 -15.55 -8.02 -1.81
N ASN A 19 -16.08 -9.24 -1.68
CA ASN A 19 -16.16 -9.89 -0.37
C ASN A 19 -14.84 -10.62 -0.11
N LEU A 20 -13.96 -9.98 0.63
CA LEU A 20 -12.62 -10.51 0.94
C LEU A 20 -12.67 -11.80 1.77
N GLU A 21 -13.73 -12.03 2.53
CA GLU A 21 -13.91 -13.29 3.26
C GLU A 21 -14.18 -14.47 2.32
N ILE A 22 -14.92 -14.25 1.23
CA ILE A 22 -15.17 -15.28 0.21
C ILE A 22 -13.89 -15.54 -0.60
N LEU A 23 -13.09 -14.51 -0.85
CA LEU A 23 -11.83 -14.64 -1.59
C LEU A 23 -10.72 -15.31 -0.78
N ARG A 24 -10.72 -15.16 0.55
CA ARG A 24 -9.67 -15.66 1.43
C ARG A 24 -9.40 -17.16 1.28
N PRO A 25 -10.41 -18.08 1.29
CA PRO A 25 -10.17 -19.50 1.08
C PRO A 25 -9.60 -19.89 -0.30
N LEU A 26 -9.69 -18.98 -1.27
CA LEU A 26 -9.18 -19.15 -2.64
C LEU A 26 -7.74 -18.65 -2.82
N LEU A 27 -7.18 -17.99 -1.81
CA LEU A 27 -5.82 -17.47 -1.88
C LEU A 27 -4.82 -18.63 -1.94
N PRO A 28 -3.83 -18.59 -2.83
CA PRO A 28 -2.72 -19.53 -2.79
C PRO A 28 -1.78 -19.23 -1.62
N ASP A 29 -1.10 -20.25 -1.11
CA ASP A 29 0.07 -20.06 -0.27
C ASP A 29 1.20 -19.49 -1.13
N MET A 30 1.53 -18.23 -0.93
CA MET A 30 2.55 -17.52 -1.71
C MET A 30 3.34 -16.60 -0.79
N TYR A 31 4.65 -16.59 -1.01
CA TYR A 31 5.56 -15.63 -0.40
C TYR A 31 6.39 -14.94 -1.48
N LEU A 32 6.44 -13.63 -1.40
CA LEU A 32 7.31 -12.80 -2.23
C LEU A 32 8.19 -11.93 -1.32
N GLU A 33 9.48 -12.00 -1.52
CA GLU A 33 10.44 -11.13 -0.87
C GLU A 33 11.25 -10.38 -1.93
N VAL A 34 11.37 -9.08 -1.77
CA VAL A 34 12.23 -8.22 -2.58
C VAL A 34 13.15 -7.45 -1.64
N ARG A 35 14.45 -7.53 -1.87
CA ARG A 35 15.47 -6.72 -1.20
C ARG A 35 16.42 -6.14 -2.24
N ALA A 36 16.64 -4.84 -2.18
CA ALA A 36 17.59 -4.16 -3.02
C ALA A 36 18.36 -3.12 -2.19
N GLY A 37 19.66 -3.05 -2.44
CA GLY A 37 20.59 -2.04 -1.93
C GLY A 37 21.44 -1.51 -3.09
N GLN A 38 22.48 -0.75 -2.78
CA GLN A 38 23.34 -0.10 -3.79
C GLN A 38 24.11 -1.07 -4.69
N ASP A 39 24.31 -2.31 -4.25
CA ASP A 39 25.02 -3.35 -5.03
C ASP A 39 24.07 -4.32 -5.77
N ASN A 40 22.86 -3.87 -6.10
CA ASN A 40 21.80 -4.72 -6.67
C ASN A 40 21.48 -4.28 -8.11
N PRO A 41 21.16 -5.19 -9.05
CA PRO A 41 20.71 -4.84 -10.40
C PRO A 41 19.55 -3.87 -10.47
N ILE A 42 18.62 -3.91 -9.49
CA ILE A 42 17.50 -2.96 -9.38
C ILE A 42 18.04 -1.54 -9.17
N TYR A 43 19.06 -1.38 -8.32
CA TYR A 43 19.71 -0.09 -8.11
C TYR A 43 20.33 0.43 -9.40
N ASN A 44 21.14 -0.39 -10.09
CA ASN A 44 21.76 -0.03 -11.35
C ASN A 44 20.75 0.38 -12.43
N TYR A 45 19.62 -0.33 -12.50
CA TYR A 45 18.53 0.03 -13.42
C TYR A 45 17.92 1.39 -13.08
N LEU A 46 17.60 1.64 -11.80
CA LEU A 46 16.99 2.90 -11.35
C LEU A 46 17.95 4.09 -11.49
N GLN A 47 19.27 3.87 -11.37
CA GLN A 47 20.30 4.87 -11.64
C GLN A 47 20.24 5.42 -13.07
N THR A 48 19.79 4.63 -14.05
CA THR A 48 19.62 5.11 -15.43
C THR A 48 18.54 6.19 -15.55
N TYR A 49 17.65 6.28 -14.54
CA TYR A 49 16.61 7.31 -14.42
C TYR A 49 16.94 8.39 -13.37
N TYR A 50 18.22 8.45 -12.96
CA TYR A 50 18.68 9.38 -11.90
C TYR A 50 17.97 9.19 -10.56
N VAL A 51 17.52 7.97 -10.27
CA VAL A 51 16.90 7.59 -8.99
C VAL A 51 17.93 6.89 -8.13
N ASP A 52 18.19 7.45 -6.95
CA ASP A 52 19.07 6.90 -5.92
C ASP A 52 18.26 6.46 -4.70
N PHE A 53 18.70 5.43 -4.02
CA PHE A 53 18.10 4.97 -2.77
C PHE A 53 19.11 4.19 -1.92
N LYS A 54 18.93 4.17 -0.63
CA LYS A 54 19.76 3.37 0.27
C LYS A 54 19.34 1.91 0.29
N SER A 55 18.06 1.63 0.44
CA SER A 55 17.52 0.27 0.43
C SER A 55 16.03 0.24 0.09
N ILE A 56 15.61 -0.84 -0.54
CA ILE A 56 14.22 -1.23 -0.77
C ILE A 56 14.04 -2.59 -0.12
N ALA A 57 12.96 -2.77 0.63
CA ALA A 57 12.51 -4.05 1.15
C ALA A 57 11.00 -4.17 0.96
N MET A 58 10.54 -5.33 0.51
CA MET A 58 9.14 -5.68 0.42
C MET A 58 8.97 -7.16 0.74
N ASN A 59 8.01 -7.45 1.61
CA ASN A 59 7.54 -8.80 1.88
C ASN A 59 6.04 -8.84 1.60
N ALA A 60 5.60 -9.82 0.83
CA ALA A 60 4.19 -10.08 0.61
C ALA A 60 3.90 -11.55 0.84
N TYR A 61 2.87 -11.81 1.57
CA TYR A 61 2.42 -13.14 1.94
C TYR A 61 0.93 -13.29 1.72
N THR A 62 0.52 -14.42 1.16
CA THR A 62 -0.89 -14.78 1.04
C THR A 62 -1.11 -16.23 1.46
N SER A 63 -2.21 -16.51 2.16
CA SER A 63 -2.68 -17.87 2.42
C SER A 63 -4.17 -17.88 2.73
N PRO A 64 -4.84 -19.04 2.61
CA PRO A 64 -6.23 -19.22 3.04
C PRO A 64 -6.42 -18.96 4.54
N GLU A 65 -5.42 -19.24 5.36
CA GLU A 65 -5.50 -19.12 6.82
C GLU A 65 -5.32 -17.68 7.29
N THR A 66 -4.31 -16.98 6.77
CA THR A 66 -3.91 -15.66 7.25
C THR A 66 -4.40 -14.51 6.34
N GLY A 67 -4.88 -14.83 5.13
CA GLY A 67 -5.28 -13.83 4.15
C GLY A 67 -4.09 -13.17 3.47
N ILE A 68 -4.19 -11.88 3.20
CA ILE A 68 -3.18 -11.06 2.54
C ILE A 68 -2.41 -10.26 3.59
N ARG A 69 -1.09 -10.30 3.51
CA ARG A 69 -0.20 -9.43 4.27
C ARG A 69 0.91 -8.91 3.37
N MET A 70 1.18 -7.62 3.46
CA MET A 70 2.29 -6.98 2.76
C MET A 70 2.89 -5.90 3.63
N ASP A 71 4.21 -5.81 3.64
CA ASP A 71 4.98 -4.69 4.14
C ASP A 71 6.04 -4.29 3.13
N ALA A 72 6.21 -2.99 2.91
CA ALA A 72 7.19 -2.44 2.01
C ALA A 72 7.84 -1.19 2.61
N SER A 73 9.12 -1.00 2.34
CA SER A 73 9.85 0.19 2.76
C SER A 73 10.92 0.58 1.75
N ILE A 74 11.10 1.90 1.58
CA ILE A 74 12.17 2.51 0.81
C ILE A 74 12.84 3.54 1.70
N TYR A 75 14.16 3.51 1.78
CA TYR A 75 14.95 4.44 2.58
C TYR A 75 15.86 5.29 1.72
N ASP A 76 15.95 6.58 2.09
CA ASP A 76 16.79 7.60 1.46
C ASP A 76 16.63 7.66 -0.07
N LEU A 77 15.37 7.71 -0.55
CA LEU A 77 15.05 7.89 -1.96
C LEU A 77 15.39 9.31 -2.40
N ALA A 78 16.18 9.43 -3.46
CA ALA A 78 16.56 10.72 -4.02
C ALA A 78 16.42 10.74 -5.54
N ARG A 79 15.99 11.87 -6.09
CA ARG A 79 16.01 12.18 -7.51
C ARG A 79 16.17 13.69 -7.69
N ASP A 80 17.19 14.10 -8.40
CA ASP A 80 17.55 15.50 -8.58
C ASP A 80 17.67 16.24 -7.24
N THR A 81 16.84 17.26 -7.00
CA THR A 81 16.79 18.02 -5.75
C THR A 81 15.82 17.46 -4.73
N MET A 82 14.99 16.50 -5.11
CA MET A 82 14.01 15.87 -4.22
C MET A 82 14.63 14.73 -3.44
N GLN A 83 14.40 14.70 -2.15
CA GLN A 83 14.82 13.62 -1.27
C GLN A 83 13.71 13.27 -0.28
N ILE A 84 13.46 11.99 -0.13
CA ILE A 84 12.50 11.39 0.81
C ILE A 84 13.29 10.44 1.72
N ASP A 85 13.19 10.61 3.03
CA ASP A 85 13.95 9.79 3.96
C ASP A 85 13.39 8.38 4.11
N THR A 86 12.04 8.27 4.11
CA THR A 86 11.38 6.98 4.27
C THR A 86 10.03 6.97 3.54
N ILE A 87 9.78 5.90 2.81
CA ILE A 87 8.46 5.51 2.33
C ILE A 87 8.14 4.17 2.96
N ARG A 88 6.95 4.01 3.55
CA ARG A 88 6.43 2.74 4.07
C ARG A 88 5.04 2.49 3.53
N ALA A 89 4.74 1.22 3.28
CA ALA A 89 3.39 0.77 2.96
C ALA A 89 3.14 -0.55 3.67
N GLU A 90 1.97 -0.69 4.24
CA GLU A 90 1.54 -1.89 4.94
C GLU A 90 0.11 -2.24 4.51
N MET A 91 -0.15 -3.52 4.42
CA MET A 91 -1.47 -4.05 4.11
C MET A 91 -1.63 -5.36 4.86
N HIS A 92 -2.76 -5.55 5.53
CA HIS A 92 -3.08 -6.84 6.11
C HIS A 92 -4.58 -7.10 6.11
N GLN A 93 -4.95 -8.34 5.90
CA GLN A 93 -6.30 -8.83 5.98
C GLN A 93 -6.55 -9.40 7.38
N ASP A 94 -7.58 -8.90 8.07
CA ASP A 94 -8.12 -9.47 9.28
C ASP A 94 -9.43 -10.25 9.00
N SER A 95 -10.12 -10.67 10.05
CA SER A 95 -11.43 -11.35 9.93
C SER A 95 -12.56 -10.45 9.41
N LEU A 96 -12.37 -9.14 9.40
CA LEU A 96 -13.39 -8.16 9.04
C LEU A 96 -13.13 -7.50 7.68
N GLY A 97 -11.92 -7.61 7.13
CA GLY A 97 -11.58 -7.01 5.86
C GLY A 97 -10.09 -6.76 5.64
N LEU A 98 -9.78 -5.80 4.80
CA LEU A 98 -8.43 -5.41 4.45
C LEU A 98 -8.13 -4.02 5.03
N LEU A 99 -7.06 -3.93 5.81
CA LEU A 99 -6.51 -2.67 6.29
C LEU A 99 -5.27 -2.32 5.46
N TYR A 100 -5.10 -1.05 5.17
CA TYR A 100 -3.94 -0.57 4.44
C TYR A 100 -3.46 0.77 4.95
N SER A 101 -2.16 0.99 4.86
CA SER A 101 -1.53 2.29 5.13
C SER A 101 -0.33 2.51 4.22
N ALA A 102 -0.08 3.77 3.89
CA ALA A 102 1.14 4.21 3.23
C ALA A 102 1.58 5.54 3.83
N GLN A 103 2.89 5.71 4.01
CA GLN A 103 3.45 6.92 4.60
C GLN A 103 4.73 7.33 3.89
N VAL A 104 4.87 8.62 3.68
CA VAL A 104 6.07 9.29 3.19
C VAL A 104 6.58 10.24 4.27
N ILE A 105 7.85 10.13 4.61
CA ILE A 105 8.48 10.91 5.68
C ILE A 105 9.74 11.58 5.13
N LYS A 106 9.85 12.89 5.39
CA LYS A 106 11.04 13.68 5.20
C LYS A 106 11.36 14.42 6.49
N ASN A 107 12.39 13.98 7.19
CA ASN A 107 12.83 14.57 8.46
C ASN A 107 14.11 15.39 8.31
N LYS A 108 14.98 15.04 7.36
CA LYS A 108 16.29 15.70 7.20
C LYS A 108 16.13 17.05 6.53
N TYR A 109 16.62 18.07 7.22
CA TYR A 109 16.73 19.42 6.67
C TYR A 109 17.82 19.43 5.59
N ARG A 110 17.43 19.60 4.34
CA ARG A 110 18.31 19.92 3.22
C ARG A 110 17.65 21.03 2.40
N GLN A 111 17.45 20.80 1.10
CA GLN A 111 16.79 21.80 0.23
C GLN A 111 15.26 21.87 0.44
N GLN A 112 14.66 20.86 1.03
CA GLN A 112 13.22 20.79 1.30
C GLN A 112 12.93 20.82 2.79
N GLN A 113 11.83 21.48 3.17
CA GLN A 113 11.32 21.45 4.54
C GLN A 113 10.91 20.02 4.95
N PRO A 114 11.10 19.64 6.24
CA PRO A 114 10.55 18.41 6.76
C PRO A 114 9.03 18.33 6.60
N PHE A 115 8.52 17.14 6.33
CA PHE A 115 7.09 16.86 6.28
C PHE A 115 6.81 15.37 6.46
N SER A 116 5.57 15.03 6.76
CA SER A 116 5.05 13.69 6.58
C SER A 116 3.70 13.73 5.86
N ALA A 117 3.48 12.77 4.98
CA ALA A 117 2.21 12.56 4.32
C ALA A 117 1.85 11.09 4.41
N GLY A 118 0.57 10.78 4.50
CA GLY A 118 0.15 9.38 4.55
C GLY A 118 -1.28 9.19 4.11
N LEU A 119 -1.55 7.95 3.75
CA LEU A 119 -2.85 7.42 3.42
C LEU A 119 -3.08 6.21 4.29
N ASP A 120 -4.21 6.12 4.98
CA ASP A 120 -4.67 4.93 5.68
C ASP A 120 -6.14 4.68 5.43
N GLY A 121 -6.57 3.44 5.56
CA GLY A 121 -7.96 3.09 5.35
C GLY A 121 -8.21 1.60 5.48
N GLN A 122 -9.45 1.23 5.16
CA GLN A 122 -9.91 -0.14 5.22
C GLN A 122 -10.94 -0.41 4.13
N ILE A 123 -11.00 -1.68 3.73
CA ILE A 123 -12.04 -2.23 2.86
C ILE A 123 -12.71 -3.35 3.64
N ARG A 124 -13.99 -3.21 3.92
CA ARG A 124 -14.80 -4.19 4.64
C ARG A 124 -16.02 -4.58 3.82
N TYR A 125 -16.71 -5.62 4.27
CA TYR A 125 -18.00 -5.95 3.66
C TYR A 125 -18.97 -4.76 3.80
N GLY A 126 -19.39 -4.24 2.66
CA GLY A 126 -20.37 -3.16 2.60
C GLY A 126 -19.82 -1.73 2.66
N PHE A 127 -18.55 -1.52 2.96
CA PHE A 127 -17.94 -0.19 2.89
C PHE A 127 -16.43 -0.20 2.68
N GLY A 128 -15.92 0.93 2.21
CA GLY A 128 -14.50 1.24 2.22
C GLY A 128 -14.29 2.68 2.67
N ASP A 129 -13.21 2.93 3.36
CA ASP A 129 -12.79 4.28 3.73
C ASP A 129 -11.30 4.50 3.44
N ALA A 130 -10.95 5.75 3.24
CA ALA A 130 -9.59 6.22 3.06
C ALA A 130 -9.42 7.58 3.72
N ARG A 131 -8.30 7.78 4.38
CA ARG A 131 -7.91 9.04 5.01
C ARG A 131 -6.52 9.44 4.54
N LEU A 132 -6.44 10.58 3.87
CA LEU A 132 -5.19 11.22 3.44
C LEU A 132 -4.85 12.33 4.41
N TYR A 133 -3.60 12.40 4.84
CA TYR A 133 -3.11 13.48 5.69
C TYR A 133 -1.75 14.00 5.23
N PHE A 134 -1.52 15.27 5.53
CA PHE A 134 -0.21 15.93 5.40
C PHE A 134 0.09 16.70 6.68
N LYS A 135 1.30 16.54 7.21
CA LYS A 135 1.83 17.26 8.37
C LYS A 135 3.13 17.95 8.01
N ASP A 136 3.30 19.14 8.50
CA ASP A 136 4.55 19.90 8.35
C ASP A 136 5.67 19.35 9.25
N GLY A 137 6.85 19.97 9.20
CA GLY A 137 8.01 19.59 10.00
C GLY A 137 7.87 19.79 11.51
N LYS A 138 6.84 20.52 11.95
CA LYS A 138 6.48 20.68 13.36
C LYS A 138 5.44 19.64 13.82
N GLY A 139 4.91 18.83 12.89
CA GLY A 139 3.86 17.86 13.15
C GLY A 139 2.45 18.46 13.10
N GLU A 140 2.31 19.73 12.70
CA GLU A 140 1.01 20.37 12.53
C GLU A 140 0.32 19.84 11.28
N THR A 141 -0.97 19.53 11.39
CA THR A 141 -1.75 19.01 10.26
C THR A 141 -2.11 20.14 9.30
N GLY A 142 -1.49 20.13 8.12
CA GLY A 142 -1.79 21.08 7.04
C GLY A 142 -2.92 20.63 6.11
N LEU A 143 -3.18 19.30 6.02
CA LEU A 143 -4.26 18.72 5.21
C LEU A 143 -4.78 17.46 5.89
N LEU A 144 -6.10 17.30 5.90
CA LEU A 144 -6.78 16.07 6.26
C LEU A 144 -8.01 15.90 5.36
N LEU A 145 -8.03 14.81 4.59
CA LEU A 145 -9.15 14.43 3.73
C LEU A 145 -9.60 13.02 4.13
N GLY A 146 -10.89 12.83 4.33
CA GLY A 146 -11.50 11.53 4.56
C GLY A 146 -12.54 11.25 3.47
N ILE A 147 -12.53 10.04 2.94
CA ILE A 147 -13.51 9.53 1.99
C ILE A 147 -14.06 8.24 2.56
N ARG A 148 -15.38 8.08 2.51
CA ARG A 148 -16.05 6.83 2.82
C ARG A 148 -17.04 6.51 1.72
N ALA A 149 -17.03 5.28 1.27
CA ALA A 149 -17.95 4.74 0.30
C ALA A 149 -18.72 3.57 0.93
N ASP A 150 -20.04 3.66 1.00
CA ASP A 150 -20.92 2.62 1.51
C ASP A 150 -21.68 1.97 0.35
N LYS A 151 -21.81 0.63 0.38
CA LYS A 151 -22.65 -0.12 -0.55
C LYS A 151 -24.12 0.17 -0.27
N ILE A 152 -24.86 0.50 -1.31
CA ILE A 152 -26.32 0.53 -1.29
C ILE A 152 -26.87 -0.52 -2.27
N GLN A 153 -28.16 -0.92 -2.12
CA GLN A 153 -28.76 -2.01 -2.91
C GLN A 153 -28.57 -1.89 -4.43
N ASN A 154 -28.43 -0.67 -4.98
CA ASN A 154 -28.29 -0.42 -6.41
C ASN A 154 -27.12 0.51 -6.75
N GLY A 155 -26.01 0.48 -6.01
CA GLY A 155 -24.85 1.33 -6.28
C GLY A 155 -23.92 1.56 -5.10
N VAL A 156 -23.19 2.67 -5.15
CA VAL A 156 -22.25 3.12 -4.09
C VAL A 156 -22.63 4.54 -3.70
N LYS A 157 -22.62 4.81 -2.42
CA LYS A 157 -22.80 6.16 -1.83
C LYS A 157 -21.45 6.65 -1.31
N PHE A 158 -21.07 7.84 -1.69
CA PHE A 158 -19.86 8.55 -1.23
C PHE A 158 -20.21 9.60 -0.18
#